data_0e4b9791e63718223c1679ff917a84a9
#
_entry.id   0e4b9791e63718223c1679ff917a84a9
#
_cell.length_a   1.000
_cell.length_b   1.000
_cell.length_c   1.000
_cell.angle_alpha   90.00
_cell.angle_beta   90.00
_cell.angle_gamma   90.00
#
_symmetry.space_group_name_H-M   'P 1'
#
loop_
_entity.id
_entity.type
_entity.pdbx_description
1 polymer ?
#
loop_
_entity_poly.entity_id
_entity_poly.type
_entity_poly.pdbx_seq_one_letter_code
_entity_poly.pdbx_strand_id
1 'polypeptide(L)'
;MTLEQFQNLKIGDIVVAKLVNSKQSRINPVTNIDRGNLKLHIGKSGKWRSYLQFEVLTADYVVKWIKRRIDSKSSPHFTIEVKSDTEVTFKIHKKVQFNQ
;
A
#
# COMPACT_ATOMS: atom_id res chain seq x y z
N MET A 1 -1.77 1.95 9.72
CA MET A 1 -1.16 3.30 9.71
C MET A 1 -1.63 4.12 10.90
N THR A 2 -0.90 5.16 11.22
CA THR A 2 -1.31 6.08 12.27
C THR A 2 -2.38 7.05 11.75
N LEU A 3 -3.09 7.71 12.66
CA LEU A 3 -4.06 8.73 12.28
C LEU A 3 -3.40 9.88 11.52
N GLU A 4 -2.19 10.27 11.94
CA GLU A 4 -1.43 11.30 11.25
C GLU A 4 -1.11 10.90 9.81
N GLN A 5 -0.68 9.66 9.59
CA GLN A 5 -0.43 9.14 8.25
C GLN A 5 -1.70 9.16 7.40
N PHE A 6 -2.83 8.79 8.00
CA PHE A 6 -4.12 8.83 7.30
C PHE A 6 -4.52 10.25 6.92
N GLN A 7 -4.28 11.22 7.80
CA GLN A 7 -4.60 12.62 7.54
C GLN A 7 -3.76 13.20 6.40
N ASN A 8 -2.56 12.67 6.18
CA ASN A 8 -1.68 13.09 5.09
C ASN A 8 -1.80 12.20 3.85
N LEU A 9 -2.66 11.19 3.89
CA LEU A 9 -2.84 10.26 2.78
C LEU A 9 -3.52 10.95 1.60
N LYS A 10 -3.06 10.60 0.39
CA LYS A 10 -3.61 11.16 -0.85
C LYS A 10 -4.05 10.03 -1.77
N ILE A 11 -5.02 10.32 -2.61
CA ILE A 11 -5.42 9.41 -3.68
C ILE A 11 -4.21 9.13 -4.56
N GLY A 12 -3.96 7.85 -4.82
CA GLY A 12 -2.78 7.41 -5.56
C GLY A 12 -1.65 6.89 -4.67
N ASP A 13 -1.66 7.20 -3.38
CA ASP A 13 -0.68 6.63 -2.45
C ASP A 13 -0.86 5.12 -2.37
N ILE A 14 0.25 4.41 -2.24
CA ILE A 14 0.24 2.95 -2.19
C ILE A 14 0.17 2.49 -0.73
N VAL A 15 -0.78 1.61 -0.46
CA VAL A 15 -0.95 1.03 0.88
C VAL A 15 -0.99 -0.50 0.80
N VAL A 16 -0.72 -1.13 1.93
CA VAL A 16 -0.75 -2.57 2.09
C VAL A 16 -1.89 -2.93 3.02
N ALA A 17 -2.80 -3.79 2.58
CA ALA A 17 -3.86 -4.29 3.44
C ALA A 17 -3.29 -5.30 4.43
N LYS A 18 -3.58 -5.09 5.70
CA LYS A 18 -3.25 -6.03 6.76
C LYS A 18 -4.37 -7.06 6.83
N LEU A 19 -4.18 -8.20 6.19
CA LEU A 19 -5.18 -9.25 6.20
C LEU A 19 -4.82 -10.26 7.29
N VAL A 20 -5.68 -10.36 8.28
CA VAL A 20 -5.56 -11.38 9.32
C VAL A 20 -5.68 -12.74 8.66
N ASN A 21 -4.78 -13.65 8.99
CA ASN A 21 -4.76 -15.02 8.48
C ASN A 21 -4.49 -15.15 6.98
N SER A 22 -4.08 -14.08 6.31
CA SER A 22 -3.69 -14.16 4.91
C SER A 22 -2.18 -14.28 4.78
N LYS A 23 -1.73 -15.19 3.92
CA LYS A 23 -0.31 -15.32 3.58
C LYS A 23 0.13 -14.30 2.54
N GLN A 24 -0.81 -13.57 1.96
CA GLN A 24 -0.52 -12.58 0.92
C GLN A 24 -0.96 -11.20 1.37
N SER A 25 -0.05 -10.26 1.28
CA SER A 25 -0.39 -8.86 1.48
C SER A 25 -0.91 -8.29 0.16
N ARG A 26 -2.01 -7.55 0.22
CA ARG A 26 -2.55 -6.85 -0.95
C ARG A 26 -1.98 -5.44 -0.97
N ILE A 27 -1.30 -5.13 -2.06
CA ILE A 27 -0.68 -3.83 -2.28
C ILE A 27 -1.48 -3.13 -3.37
N ASN A 28 -2.08 -2.00 -3.04
CA ASN A 28 -2.95 -1.28 -3.96
C ASN A 28 -2.86 0.23 -3.73
N PRO A 29 -3.15 1.02 -4.77
CA PRO A 29 -3.28 2.45 -4.59
C PRO A 29 -4.60 2.81 -3.92
N VAL A 30 -4.58 3.88 -3.14
CA VAL A 30 -5.78 4.48 -2.56
C VAL A 30 -6.57 5.16 -3.69
N THR A 31 -7.84 4.83 -3.80
CA THR A 31 -8.70 5.39 -4.85
C THR A 31 -9.74 6.36 -4.31
N ASN A 32 -10.04 6.32 -3.04
CA ASN A 32 -10.93 7.29 -2.41
C ASN A 32 -10.66 7.36 -0.91
N ILE A 33 -10.96 8.50 -0.30
CA ILE A 33 -10.73 8.74 1.12
C ILE A 33 -11.95 9.41 1.73
N ASP A 34 -12.46 8.83 2.82
CA ASP A 34 -13.50 9.44 3.65
C ASP A 34 -12.87 9.85 4.98
N ARG A 35 -12.47 11.10 5.08
CA ARG A 35 -11.79 11.60 6.27
C ARG A 35 -12.72 11.71 7.47
N GLY A 36 -13.99 11.95 7.24
CA GLY A 36 -14.97 12.07 8.32
C GLY A 36 -15.22 10.75 9.04
N ASN A 37 -15.27 9.65 8.30
CA ASN A 37 -15.51 8.31 8.84
C ASN A 37 -14.25 7.49 9.00
N LEU A 38 -13.07 8.06 8.72
CA LEU A 38 -11.77 7.40 8.86
C LEU A 38 -11.67 6.12 8.04
N LYS A 39 -12.17 6.17 6.80
CA LYS A 39 -12.21 5.03 5.89
C LYS A 39 -11.60 5.37 4.55
N LEU A 40 -11.25 4.33 3.80
CA LEU A 40 -10.71 4.51 2.45
C LEU A 40 -11.10 3.35 1.54
N HIS A 41 -11.01 3.61 0.23
CA HIS A 41 -11.10 2.61 -0.83
C HIS A 41 -9.71 2.34 -1.38
N ILE A 42 -9.44 1.09 -1.77
CA ILE A 42 -8.20 0.73 -2.45
C ILE A 42 -8.52 0.00 -3.76
N GLY A 43 -7.68 0.20 -4.75
CA GLY A 43 -7.78 -0.49 -6.03
C GLY A 43 -9.17 -0.33 -6.64
N LYS A 44 -9.73 -1.42 -7.11
CA LYS A 44 -11.07 -1.47 -7.68
C LYS A 44 -12.15 -1.85 -6.68
N SER A 45 -11.80 -1.97 -5.40
CA SER A 45 -12.76 -2.32 -4.36
C SER A 45 -13.74 -1.17 -4.15
N GLY A 46 -15.02 -1.47 -4.17
CA GLY A 46 -16.07 -0.51 -3.86
C GLY A 46 -16.45 -0.45 -2.38
N LYS A 47 -15.66 -1.08 -1.51
CA LYS A 47 -15.97 -1.14 -0.09
C LYS A 47 -15.13 -0.16 0.71
N TRP A 48 -15.78 0.60 1.57
CA TRP A 48 -15.11 1.43 2.56
C TRP A 48 -14.51 0.55 3.66
N ARG A 49 -13.23 0.77 3.96
CA ARG A 49 -12.54 0.02 5.02
C ARG A 49 -11.83 1.00 5.94
N SER A 50 -11.78 0.64 7.23
CA SER A 50 -11.07 1.46 8.22
C SER A 50 -9.61 1.63 7.86
N TYR A 51 -9.07 2.84 8.07
CA TYR A 51 -7.65 3.11 7.86
C TYR A 51 -6.75 2.19 8.70
N LEU A 52 -7.25 1.69 9.82
CA LEU A 52 -6.50 0.78 10.69
C LEU A 52 -6.16 -0.55 10.03
N GLN A 53 -6.84 -0.90 8.93
CA GLN A 53 -6.58 -2.13 8.20
C GLN A 53 -5.42 -2.02 7.22
N PHE A 54 -4.77 -0.86 7.13
CA PHE A 54 -3.75 -0.60 6.13
C PHE A 54 -2.49 -0.02 6.74
N GLU A 55 -1.37 -0.26 6.04
CA GLU A 55 -0.10 0.42 6.28
C GLU A 55 0.31 1.16 5.01
N VAL A 56 0.96 2.30 5.18
CA VAL A 56 1.58 2.98 4.05
C VAL A 56 2.77 2.14 3.58
N LEU A 57 2.86 1.92 2.27
CA LEU A 57 3.96 1.13 1.73
C LEU A 57 5.25 1.95 1.73
N THR A 58 6.22 1.49 2.49
CA THR A 58 7.55 2.10 2.59
C THR A 58 8.61 1.02 2.39
N ALA A 59 9.84 1.45 2.09
CA ALA A 59 10.95 0.50 1.97
C ALA A 59 11.16 -0.30 3.26
N ASP A 60 11.05 0.36 4.41
CA ASP A 60 11.17 -0.30 5.71
C ASP A 60 10.11 -1.37 5.90
N TYR A 61 8.88 -1.09 5.50
CA TYR A 61 7.80 -2.06 5.60
C TYR A 61 8.08 -3.28 4.73
N VAL A 62 8.53 -3.05 3.49
CA VAL A 62 8.89 -4.13 2.58
C VAL A 62 9.97 -5.02 3.18
N VAL A 63 11.02 -4.43 3.70
CA VAL A 63 12.14 -5.16 4.29
C VAL A 63 11.68 -6.02 5.47
N LYS A 64 10.88 -5.45 6.37
CA LYS A 64 10.49 -6.14 7.62
C LYS A 64 9.42 -7.21 7.41
N TRP A 65 8.44 -6.95 6.56
CA TRP A 65 7.20 -7.72 6.60
C TRP A 65 6.87 -8.50 5.34
N ILE A 66 7.22 -7.97 4.18
CA ILE A 66 6.76 -8.57 2.92
C ILE A 66 7.88 -9.05 2.00
N LYS A 67 9.12 -8.75 2.31
CA LYS A 67 10.27 -9.14 1.51
C LYS A 67 10.31 -10.64 1.20
N ARG A 68 10.00 -11.47 2.19
CA ARG A 68 10.00 -12.92 2.02
C ARG A 68 8.88 -13.42 1.13
N ARG A 69 7.85 -12.60 0.92
CA ARG A 69 6.67 -12.94 0.12
C ARG A 69 6.72 -12.34 -1.28
N ILE A 70 7.57 -11.34 -1.44
CA ILE A 70 7.76 -10.63 -2.70
C ILE A 70 9.23 -10.76 -3.04
N ASP A 71 9.53 -11.56 -4.04
CA ASP A 71 10.92 -11.69 -4.51
C ASP A 71 11.33 -10.40 -5.19
N SER A 72 10.90 -10.17 -6.40
CA SER A 72 10.97 -8.86 -7.04
C SER A 72 9.66 -8.64 -7.76
N LYS A 73 9.11 -7.44 -7.69
CA LYS A 73 7.81 -7.19 -8.25
C LYS A 73 7.76 -5.84 -8.93
N SER A 74 7.17 -5.82 -10.11
CA SER A 74 6.90 -4.58 -10.83
C SER A 74 5.44 -4.52 -11.20
N SER A 75 4.86 -3.33 -11.08
CA SER A 75 3.50 -3.06 -11.48
C SER A 75 3.39 -1.63 -12.01
N PRO A 76 2.24 -1.22 -12.59
CA PRO A 76 2.04 0.17 -12.97
C PRO A 76 2.14 1.15 -11.80
N HIS A 77 2.02 0.67 -10.57
CA HIS A 77 1.95 1.52 -9.37
C HIS A 77 3.25 1.58 -8.60
N PHE A 78 4.06 0.55 -8.65
CA PHE A 78 5.28 0.49 -7.87
C PHE A 78 6.26 -0.52 -8.48
N THR A 79 7.53 -0.39 -8.07
CA THR A 79 8.57 -1.37 -8.38
C THR A 79 9.27 -1.75 -7.07
N ILE A 80 9.40 -3.04 -6.82
CA ILE A 80 10.15 -3.59 -5.70
C ILE A 80 11.22 -4.50 -6.28
N GLU A 81 12.48 -4.20 -5.96
CA GLU A 81 13.62 -5.00 -6.36
C GLU A 81 14.35 -5.49 -5.13
N VAL A 82 14.35 -6.80 -4.91
CA VAL A 82 15.07 -7.43 -3.79
C VAL A 82 16.48 -7.70 -4.24
N LYS A 83 17.44 -6.95 -3.68
CA LYS A 83 18.87 -7.09 -4.02
C LYS A 83 19.56 -8.11 -3.15
N SER A 84 19.19 -8.21 -1.88
CA SER A 84 19.75 -9.14 -0.93
C SER A 84 18.78 -9.34 0.23
N ASP A 85 19.19 -10.13 1.22
CA ASP A 85 18.37 -10.35 2.42
C ASP A 85 18.15 -9.09 3.25
N THR A 86 18.98 -8.07 3.05
CA THR A 86 18.93 -6.85 3.83
C THR A 86 18.70 -5.60 2.99
N GLU A 87 18.73 -5.71 1.66
CA GLU A 87 18.63 -4.56 0.77
C GLU A 87 17.53 -4.73 -0.25
N VAL A 88 16.61 -3.75 -0.25
CA VAL A 88 15.47 -3.70 -1.17
C VAL A 88 15.40 -2.30 -1.77
N THR A 89 15.34 -2.22 -3.08
CA THR A 89 15.04 -0.97 -3.78
C THR A 89 13.53 -0.86 -3.95
N PHE A 90 12.98 0.27 -3.56
CA PHE A 90 11.56 0.52 -3.60
C PHE A 90 11.25 1.83 -4.29
N LYS A 91 10.33 1.79 -5.27
CA LYS A 91 9.93 2.97 -6.03
C LYS A 91 8.43 2.97 -6.28
N ILE A 92 7.77 4.06 -5.93
CA ILE A 92 6.36 4.28 -6.22
C ILE A 92 6.24 5.09 -7.51
N HIS A 93 5.43 4.61 -8.44
CA HIS A 93 5.12 5.32 -9.66
C HIS A 93 3.85 6.15 -9.42
N LYS A 94 4.01 7.45 -9.23
CA LYS A 94 2.88 8.33 -8.87
C LYS A 94 2.04 8.78 -10.06
N LYS A 95 2.28 8.26 -11.24
CA LYS A 95 1.56 8.67 -12.44
C LYS A 95 0.31 7.85 -12.73
N VAL A 96 -0.18 7.11 -11.76
CA VAL A 96 -1.39 6.33 -11.98
C VAL A 96 -2.57 7.28 -12.01
N GLN A 97 -3.21 7.37 -13.16
CA GLN A 97 -4.45 8.12 -13.29
C GLN A 97 -5.61 7.20 -12.97
N PHE A 98 -6.37 7.57 -11.97
CA PHE A 98 -7.62 6.89 -11.70
C PHE A 98 -8.71 7.65 -12.43
N ASN A 99 -9.07 7.17 -13.59
CA ASN A 99 -10.22 7.70 -14.31
C ASN A 99 -11.47 7.27 -13.57
N GLN A 100 -12.09 8.22 -13.01
CA GLN A 100 -13.34 8.00 -12.31
C GLN A 100 -14.51 8.03 -13.27
#